data_49068b2812746a7f759c6ad825e8baac
#
_entry.id   49068b2812746a7f759c6ad825e8baac
#
_cell.length_a   1.000
_cell.length_b   1.000
_cell.length_c   1.000
_cell.angle_alpha   90.00
_cell.angle_beta   90.00
_cell.angle_gamma   90.00
#
_symmetry.space_group_name_H-M   'P 1'
#
loop_
_entity.id
_entity.type
_entity.pdbx_description
1 polymer ?
#
loop_
_entity_poly.entity_id
_entity_poly.type
_entity_poly.pdbx_seq_one_letter_code
_entity_poly.pdbx_strand_id
1 'polypeptide(L)'
;MKNAIHRFIRSDADIAVLRVSVIFIFALFGTFKWFDFEVAELEPLISSTWLSFLYTLFGVHGGSYFLGVVETLAFLALIVGFKRPAFGVVGALVVIATGITTLSLLPQLSTLDGFIVKDVLLIGAGVVLLKFDLRRQLNTPEASATGSAAPMATGR
;
A
#
# COMPACT_ATOMS: atom_id res chain seq x y z
N MET A 1 -24.18 24.85 9.55
CA MET A 1 -24.10 23.65 8.70
C MET A 1 -23.32 23.91 7.40
N LYS A 2 -23.64 24.93 6.60
CA LYS A 2 -22.91 25.28 5.35
C LYS A 2 -21.38 25.48 5.55
N ASN A 3 -20.94 26.16 6.61
CA ASN A 3 -19.51 26.41 6.88
C ASN A 3 -18.73 25.13 7.21
N ALA A 4 -19.35 24.13 7.86
CA ALA A 4 -18.71 22.86 8.14
C ALA A 4 -18.53 22.03 6.85
N ILE A 5 -19.53 22.04 5.98
CA ILE A 5 -19.47 21.38 4.67
C ILE A 5 -18.36 22.00 3.80
N HIS A 6 -18.29 23.34 3.73
CA HIS A 6 -17.24 24.01 2.97
C HIS A 6 -15.83 23.73 3.52
N ARG A 7 -15.69 23.61 4.85
CA ARG A 7 -14.40 23.24 5.47
C ARG A 7 -14.01 21.81 5.13
N PHE A 8 -14.96 20.88 5.17
CA PHE A 8 -14.72 19.48 4.81
C PHE A 8 -14.31 19.37 3.33
N ILE A 9 -15.03 20.00 2.41
CA ILE A 9 -14.73 19.97 0.97
C ILE A 9 -13.32 20.52 0.64
N ARG A 10 -12.83 21.48 1.44
CA ARG A 10 -11.51 22.12 1.25
C ARG A 10 -10.37 21.41 2.00
N SER A 11 -10.69 20.43 2.83
CA SER A 11 -9.70 19.70 3.61
C SER A 11 -9.36 18.38 2.91
N ASP A 12 -8.18 17.84 3.20
CA ASP A 12 -7.76 16.50 2.76
C ASP A 12 -8.24 15.40 3.76
N ALA A 13 -9.36 15.64 4.45
CA ALA A 13 -9.86 14.75 5.48
C ALA A 13 -10.29 13.39 4.90
N ASP A 14 -10.85 13.38 3.71
CA ASP A 14 -11.20 12.18 2.94
C ASP A 14 -9.96 11.31 2.66
N ILE A 15 -8.88 11.92 2.22
CA ILE A 15 -7.60 11.22 1.99
C ILE A 15 -7.01 10.72 3.31
N ALA A 16 -7.10 11.50 4.38
CA ALA A 16 -6.62 11.07 5.69
C ALA A 16 -7.41 9.87 6.21
N VAL A 17 -8.74 9.88 6.09
CA VAL A 17 -9.60 8.74 6.46
C VAL A 17 -9.26 7.52 5.62
N LEU A 18 -9.15 7.66 4.30
CA LEU A 18 -8.77 6.57 3.40
C LEU A 18 -7.42 5.96 3.81
N ARG A 19 -6.42 6.80 4.08
CA ARG A 19 -5.09 6.36 4.51
C ARG A 19 -5.14 5.59 5.82
N VAL A 20 -5.84 6.12 6.82
CA VAL A 20 -6.00 5.45 8.13
C VAL A 20 -6.70 4.11 7.97
N SER A 21 -7.72 4.01 7.11
CA SER A 21 -8.41 2.74 6.83
C SER A 21 -7.48 1.70 6.23
N VAL A 22 -6.63 2.09 5.26
CA VAL A 22 -5.65 1.19 4.65
C VAL A 22 -4.58 0.78 5.68
N ILE A 23 -4.06 1.73 6.47
CA ILE A 23 -3.11 1.45 7.56
C ILE A 23 -3.71 0.44 8.54
N PHE A 24 -4.97 0.63 8.93
CA PHE A 24 -5.64 -0.29 9.88
C PHE A 24 -5.73 -1.71 9.32
N ILE A 25 -6.14 -1.87 8.07
CA ILE A 25 -6.24 -3.18 7.41
C ILE A 25 -4.87 -3.86 7.34
N PHE A 26 -3.83 -3.16 6.87
CA PHE A 26 -2.49 -3.72 6.76
C PHE A 26 -1.85 -4.00 8.12
N ALA A 27 -2.10 -3.16 9.14
CA ALA A 27 -1.63 -3.41 10.49
C ALA A 27 -2.31 -4.64 11.11
N LEU A 28 -3.62 -4.80 10.90
CA LEU A 28 -4.38 -5.94 11.41
C LEU A 28 -3.90 -7.25 10.77
N PHE A 29 -3.96 -7.36 9.45
CA PHE A 29 -3.62 -8.59 8.74
C PHE A 29 -2.12 -8.86 8.74
N GLY A 30 -1.26 -7.85 8.67
CA GLY A 30 0.18 -8.00 8.82
C GLY A 30 0.57 -8.54 10.21
N THR A 31 -0.16 -8.13 11.26
CA THR A 31 0.05 -8.68 12.59
C THR A 31 -0.45 -10.11 12.70
N PHE A 32 -1.60 -10.44 12.10
CA PHE A 32 -2.15 -11.80 12.14
C PHE A 32 -1.21 -12.84 11.52
N LYS A 33 -0.42 -12.47 10.53
CA LYS A 33 0.55 -13.36 9.86
C LYS A 33 1.62 -13.95 10.78
N TRP A 34 1.74 -13.45 12.01
CA TRP A 34 2.65 -13.97 13.02
C TRP A 34 2.03 -15.04 13.90
N PHE A 35 0.72 -15.32 13.76
CA PHE A 35 -0.01 -16.26 14.61
C PHE A 35 -0.38 -17.53 13.83
N ASP A 36 -0.31 -18.67 14.50
CA ASP A 36 -0.54 -19.99 13.91
C ASP A 36 -1.92 -20.15 13.28
N PHE A 37 -2.94 -19.49 13.81
CA PHE A 37 -4.30 -19.56 13.25
C PHE A 37 -4.35 -18.98 11.83
N GLU A 38 -3.69 -17.87 11.59
CA GLU A 38 -3.64 -17.25 10.27
C GLU A 38 -2.76 -18.06 9.31
N VAL A 39 -1.63 -18.61 9.82
CA VAL A 39 -0.76 -19.49 9.03
C VAL A 39 -1.57 -20.69 8.52
N ALA A 40 -2.38 -21.30 9.37
CA ALA A 40 -3.22 -22.46 9.00
C ALA A 40 -4.33 -22.10 8.00
N GLU A 41 -4.90 -20.88 8.08
CA GLU A 41 -5.91 -20.41 7.11
C GLU A 41 -5.29 -20.07 5.76
N LEU A 42 -4.07 -19.53 5.73
CA LEU A 42 -3.37 -19.18 4.49
C LEU A 42 -2.77 -20.39 3.76
N GLU A 43 -2.42 -21.44 4.48
CA GLU A 43 -1.72 -22.59 3.92
C GLU A 43 -2.45 -23.20 2.71
N PRO A 44 -3.75 -23.53 2.75
CA PRO A 44 -4.46 -24.09 1.59
C PRO A 44 -4.52 -23.10 0.41
N LEU A 45 -4.68 -21.81 0.70
CA LEU A 45 -4.76 -20.77 -0.32
C LEU A 45 -3.41 -20.62 -1.05
N ILE A 46 -2.32 -20.48 -0.31
CA ILE A 46 -1.00 -20.24 -0.89
C ILE A 46 -0.48 -21.51 -1.57
N SER A 47 -0.67 -22.69 -0.95
CA SER A 47 -0.20 -23.96 -1.49
C SER A 47 -0.88 -24.33 -2.83
N SER A 48 -2.13 -23.90 -3.03
CA SER A 48 -2.88 -24.18 -4.25
C SER A 48 -2.63 -23.16 -5.38
N THR A 49 -1.80 -22.15 -5.16
CA THR A 49 -1.57 -21.06 -6.09
C THR A 49 -0.10 -20.89 -6.44
N TRP A 50 0.19 -20.01 -7.40
CA TRP A 50 1.56 -19.70 -7.81
C TRP A 50 2.43 -19.15 -6.65
N LEU A 51 1.83 -18.59 -5.60
CA LEU A 51 2.55 -18.16 -4.40
C LEU A 51 3.17 -19.31 -3.59
N SER A 52 2.87 -20.58 -3.91
CA SER A 52 3.44 -21.75 -3.25
C SER A 52 4.97 -21.77 -3.24
N PHE A 53 5.63 -21.04 -4.17
CA PHE A 53 7.06 -20.88 -4.16
C PHE A 53 7.58 -20.25 -2.86
N LEU A 54 6.80 -19.41 -2.19
CA LEU A 54 7.19 -18.84 -0.89
C LEU A 54 7.33 -19.92 0.17
N TYR A 55 6.45 -20.91 0.16
CA TYR A 55 6.53 -22.04 1.08
C TYR A 55 7.67 -23.01 0.73
N THR A 56 7.99 -23.12 -0.53
CA THR A 56 9.18 -23.88 -0.97
C THR A 56 10.48 -23.23 -0.50
N LEU A 57 10.54 -21.90 -0.49
CA LEU A 57 11.75 -21.16 -0.10
C LEU A 57 11.91 -21.00 1.42
N PHE A 58 10.80 -20.71 2.12
CA PHE A 58 10.85 -20.27 3.52
C PHE A 58 10.10 -21.23 4.48
N GLY A 59 9.47 -22.29 3.96
CA GLY A 59 8.53 -23.10 4.72
C GLY A 59 7.19 -22.36 4.95
N VAL A 60 6.19 -23.07 5.49
CA VAL A 60 4.83 -22.54 5.66
C VAL A 60 4.83 -21.31 6.56
N HIS A 61 5.43 -21.40 7.75
CA HIS A 61 5.52 -20.27 8.69
C HIS A 61 6.37 -19.12 8.13
N GLY A 62 7.51 -19.44 7.53
CA GLY A 62 8.41 -18.43 6.96
C GLY A 62 7.77 -17.66 5.80
N GLY A 63 6.97 -18.31 4.96
CA GLY A 63 6.20 -17.66 3.91
C GLY A 63 5.14 -16.70 4.46
N SER A 64 4.41 -17.11 5.51
CA SER A 64 3.46 -16.23 6.20
C SER A 64 4.17 -15.03 6.83
N TYR A 65 5.29 -15.24 7.52
CA TYR A 65 6.08 -14.16 8.12
C TYR A 65 6.63 -13.19 7.07
N PHE A 66 7.06 -13.68 5.91
CA PHE A 66 7.47 -12.82 4.80
C PHE A 66 6.34 -11.88 4.37
N LEU A 67 5.13 -12.40 4.19
CA LEU A 67 3.97 -11.57 3.88
C LEU A 67 3.67 -10.57 5.01
N GLY A 68 3.75 -10.99 6.27
CA GLY A 68 3.61 -10.12 7.44
C GLY A 68 4.62 -8.97 7.46
N VAL A 69 5.87 -9.22 7.07
CA VAL A 69 6.90 -8.18 6.94
C VAL A 69 6.53 -7.19 5.84
N VAL A 70 6.11 -7.67 4.66
CA VAL A 70 5.70 -6.80 3.54
C VAL A 70 4.54 -5.89 3.96
N GLU A 71 3.51 -6.44 4.60
CA GLU A 71 2.36 -5.68 5.08
C GLU A 71 2.76 -4.68 6.18
N THR A 72 3.68 -5.08 7.08
CA THR A 72 4.22 -4.20 8.13
C THR A 72 4.96 -3.01 7.53
N LEU A 73 5.82 -3.25 6.55
CA LEU A 73 6.54 -2.18 5.85
C LEU A 73 5.57 -1.24 5.13
N ALA A 74 4.51 -1.77 4.52
CA ALA A 74 3.49 -0.98 3.84
C ALA A 74 2.79 -0.01 4.80
N PHE A 75 2.25 -0.50 5.92
CA PHE A 75 1.52 0.38 6.84
C PHE A 75 2.45 1.38 7.54
N LEU A 76 3.67 0.98 7.90
CA LEU A 76 4.66 1.91 8.47
C LEU A 76 5.04 3.01 7.48
N ALA A 77 5.25 2.66 6.21
CA ALA A 77 5.51 3.63 5.16
C ALA A 77 4.34 4.61 4.97
N LEU A 78 3.08 4.12 5.02
CA LEU A 78 1.90 4.98 4.96
C LEU A 78 1.78 5.91 6.18
N ILE A 79 2.14 5.45 7.39
CA ILE A 79 2.19 6.29 8.60
C ILE A 79 3.21 7.41 8.43
N VAL A 80 4.45 7.07 8.04
CA VAL A 80 5.50 8.06 7.79
C VAL A 80 5.11 9.01 6.66
N GLY A 81 4.33 8.51 5.69
CA GLY A 81 3.78 9.26 4.56
C GLY A 81 2.91 10.47 4.95
N PHE A 82 2.34 10.51 6.17
CA PHE A 82 1.68 11.72 6.65
C PHE A 82 2.63 12.93 6.70
N LYS A 83 3.89 12.70 7.06
CA LYS A 83 4.92 13.74 7.17
C LYS A 83 5.84 13.82 5.95
N ARG A 84 6.21 12.67 5.38
CA ARG A 84 7.16 12.56 4.25
C ARG A 84 6.50 11.90 3.06
N PRO A 85 6.11 12.65 2.01
CA PRO A 85 5.37 12.12 0.86
C PRO A 85 6.06 10.95 0.15
N ALA A 86 7.40 10.94 0.09
CA ALA A 86 8.15 9.86 -0.54
C ALA A 86 7.85 8.48 0.08
N PHE A 87 7.74 8.40 1.40
CA PHE A 87 7.34 7.16 2.10
C PHE A 87 5.88 6.80 1.81
N GLY A 88 5.00 7.80 1.69
CA GLY A 88 3.61 7.57 1.30
C GLY A 88 3.49 6.96 -0.10
N VAL A 89 4.33 7.44 -1.05
CA VAL A 89 4.43 6.84 -2.39
C VAL A 89 4.84 5.37 -2.31
N VAL A 90 5.90 5.05 -1.54
CA VAL A 90 6.35 3.65 -1.37
C VAL A 90 5.25 2.80 -0.76
N GLY A 91 4.62 3.26 0.33
CA GLY A 91 3.53 2.52 0.98
C GLY A 91 2.35 2.27 0.03
N ALA A 92 1.94 3.28 -0.73
CA ALA A 92 0.86 3.15 -1.71
C ALA A 92 1.19 2.16 -2.83
N LEU A 93 2.44 2.14 -3.32
CA LEU A 93 2.89 1.17 -4.32
C LEU A 93 2.86 -0.26 -3.77
N VAL A 94 3.27 -0.48 -2.52
CA VAL A 94 3.19 -1.80 -1.88
C VAL A 94 1.74 -2.23 -1.73
N VAL A 95 0.83 -1.34 -1.32
CA VAL A 95 -0.61 -1.63 -1.24
C VAL A 95 -1.17 -2.08 -2.60
N ILE A 96 -0.84 -1.36 -3.67
CA ILE A 96 -1.26 -1.72 -5.02
C ILE A 96 -0.69 -3.09 -5.42
N ALA A 97 0.61 -3.30 -5.19
CA ALA A 97 1.26 -4.56 -5.52
C ALA A 97 0.65 -5.74 -4.75
N THR A 98 0.36 -5.58 -3.45
CA THR A 98 -0.32 -6.59 -2.65
C THR A 98 -1.71 -6.90 -3.22
N GLY A 99 -2.52 -5.89 -3.50
CA GLY A 99 -3.86 -6.10 -4.08
C GLY A 99 -3.82 -6.78 -5.45
N ILE A 100 -2.86 -6.44 -6.32
CA ILE A 100 -2.68 -7.12 -7.61
C ILE A 100 -2.27 -8.58 -7.40
N THR A 101 -1.33 -8.82 -6.48
CA THR A 101 -0.85 -10.17 -6.15
C THR A 101 -2.00 -11.05 -5.67
N THR A 102 -2.78 -10.59 -4.69
CA THR A 102 -3.90 -11.35 -4.13
C THR A 102 -4.99 -11.60 -5.17
N LEU A 103 -5.36 -10.59 -5.98
CA LEU A 103 -6.34 -10.78 -7.06
C LEU A 103 -5.84 -11.74 -8.15
N SER A 104 -4.55 -11.82 -8.40
CA SER A 104 -3.97 -12.76 -9.37
C SER A 104 -4.09 -14.23 -8.95
N LEU A 105 -4.45 -14.50 -7.70
CA LEU A 105 -4.69 -15.85 -7.20
C LEU A 105 -6.09 -16.37 -7.60
N LEU A 106 -7.07 -15.48 -7.78
CA LEU A 106 -8.47 -15.84 -8.06
C LEU A 106 -8.64 -16.84 -9.20
N PRO A 107 -7.96 -16.73 -10.36
CA PRO A 107 -8.12 -17.71 -11.46
C PRO A 107 -7.64 -19.13 -11.12
N GLN A 108 -6.85 -19.28 -10.05
CA GLN A 108 -6.28 -20.55 -9.61
C GLN A 108 -7.12 -21.23 -8.51
N LEU A 109 -8.08 -20.49 -7.95
CA LEU A 109 -8.96 -21.00 -6.90
C LEU A 109 -10.19 -21.66 -7.53
N SER A 110 -10.64 -22.75 -6.93
CA SER A 110 -11.84 -23.49 -7.39
C SER A 110 -13.14 -22.72 -7.16
N THR A 111 -13.14 -21.75 -6.23
CA THR A 111 -14.30 -20.93 -5.89
C THR A 111 -13.87 -19.47 -5.76
N LEU A 112 -14.80 -18.56 -6.06
CA LEU A 112 -14.56 -17.12 -5.82
C LEU A 112 -14.49 -16.86 -4.32
N ASP A 113 -13.32 -16.41 -3.89
CA ASP A 113 -13.12 -15.97 -2.51
C ASP A 113 -13.49 -14.50 -2.38
N GLY A 114 -14.59 -14.23 -1.66
CA GLY A 114 -15.05 -12.85 -1.42
C GLY A 114 -14.05 -12.01 -0.61
N PHE A 115 -13.21 -12.65 0.19
CA PHE A 115 -12.16 -11.95 0.94
C PHE A 115 -11.08 -11.41 -0.03
N ILE A 116 -10.70 -12.17 -1.05
CA ILE A 116 -9.74 -11.74 -2.07
C ILE A 116 -10.36 -10.71 -3.01
N VAL A 117 -11.61 -10.92 -3.43
CA VAL A 117 -12.30 -10.00 -4.36
C VAL A 117 -12.35 -8.57 -3.82
N LYS A 118 -12.51 -8.38 -2.50
CA LYS A 118 -12.50 -7.04 -1.90
C LYS A 118 -11.19 -6.27 -2.10
N ASP A 119 -10.08 -6.95 -2.41
CA ASP A 119 -8.78 -6.32 -2.59
C ASP A 119 -8.72 -5.41 -3.83
N VAL A 120 -9.72 -5.48 -4.69
CA VAL A 120 -9.93 -4.47 -5.74
C VAL A 120 -10.06 -3.06 -5.13
N LEU A 121 -10.65 -2.95 -3.92
CA LEU A 121 -10.76 -1.68 -3.20
C LEU A 121 -9.40 -1.19 -2.69
N LEU A 122 -8.51 -2.11 -2.31
CA LEU A 122 -7.14 -1.77 -1.90
C LEU A 122 -6.34 -1.17 -3.06
N ILE A 123 -6.49 -1.73 -4.27
CA ILE A 123 -5.87 -1.15 -5.47
C ILE A 123 -6.39 0.27 -5.70
N GLY A 124 -7.71 0.46 -5.66
CA GLY A 124 -8.31 1.79 -5.80
C GLY A 124 -7.81 2.79 -4.75
N ALA A 125 -7.79 2.38 -3.48
CA ALA A 125 -7.26 3.18 -2.38
C ALA A 125 -5.77 3.51 -2.58
N GLY A 126 -4.97 2.51 -2.95
CA GLY A 126 -3.55 2.69 -3.24
C GLY A 126 -3.29 3.70 -4.36
N VAL A 127 -4.06 3.64 -5.45
CA VAL A 127 -3.94 4.60 -6.57
C VAL A 127 -4.28 6.03 -6.12
N VAL A 128 -5.32 6.21 -5.31
CA VAL A 128 -5.70 7.53 -4.78
C VAL A 128 -4.60 8.08 -3.88
N LEU A 129 -4.07 7.26 -2.95
CA LEU A 129 -2.99 7.65 -2.04
C LEU A 129 -1.69 7.95 -2.81
N LEU A 130 -1.35 7.12 -3.79
CA LEU A 130 -0.19 7.32 -4.66
C LEU A 130 -0.25 8.67 -5.36
N LYS A 131 -1.38 8.96 -6.02
CA LYS A 131 -1.59 10.24 -6.71
C LYS A 131 -1.47 11.43 -5.77
N PHE A 132 -2.04 11.31 -4.56
CA PHE A 132 -1.99 12.37 -3.56
C PHE A 132 -0.55 12.65 -3.11
N ASP A 133 0.21 11.61 -2.76
CA ASP A 133 1.58 11.77 -2.27
C ASP A 133 2.56 12.21 -3.37
N LEU A 134 2.39 11.75 -4.61
CA LEU A 134 3.15 12.25 -5.74
C LEU A 134 2.96 13.75 -5.95
N ARG A 135 1.71 14.24 -5.85
CA ARG A 135 1.43 15.68 -5.95
C ARG A 135 2.10 16.47 -4.82
N ARG A 136 2.05 15.94 -3.59
CA ARG A 136 2.74 16.58 -2.45
C ARG A 136 4.25 16.61 -2.63
N GLN A 137 4.83 15.54 -3.17
CA GLN A 137 6.27 15.45 -3.42
C GLN A 137 6.72 16.47 -4.47
N LEU A 138 5.98 16.60 -5.57
CA LEU A 138 6.28 17.57 -6.63
C LEU A 138 6.15 19.04 -6.16
N ASN A 139 5.27 19.30 -5.19
CA ASN A 139 5.06 20.63 -4.64
C ASN A 139 6.02 20.97 -3.48
N THR A 140 6.92 20.06 -3.09
CA THR A 140 7.92 20.32 -2.05
C THR A 140 9.09 21.13 -2.65
N PRO A 141 9.53 22.27 -2.07
CA PRO A 141 10.52 23.19 -2.65
C PRO A 141 11.90 22.59 -3.00
N GLU A 142 12.26 21.46 -2.37
CA GLU A 142 13.54 20.78 -2.67
C GLU A 142 13.61 20.21 -4.08
N ALA A 143 12.47 19.86 -4.70
CA ALA A 143 12.45 19.39 -6.08
C ALA A 143 12.71 20.53 -7.10
N SER A 144 12.47 21.78 -6.71
CA SER A 144 12.69 22.96 -7.55
C SER A 144 14.16 23.40 -7.61
N ALA A 145 14.96 23.05 -6.60
CA ALA A 145 16.37 23.47 -6.52
C ALA A 145 17.30 22.69 -7.46
N THR A 146 16.95 21.47 -7.81
CA THR A 146 17.75 20.62 -8.73
C THR A 146 17.46 20.89 -10.22
N GLY A 147 16.35 21.55 -10.54
CA GLY A 147 15.95 21.87 -11.92
C GLY A 147 16.43 23.23 -12.45
N SER A 148 16.99 24.10 -11.61
CA SER A 148 17.34 25.49 -11.96
C SER A 148 18.84 25.73 -12.15
N ALA A 149 19.63 24.73 -12.52
CA ALA A 149 20.97 24.93 -13.03
C ALA A 149 20.91 25.16 -14.55
N ALA A 150 20.36 26.29 -14.99
CA ALA A 150 20.55 26.76 -16.35
C ALA A 150 22.02 27.14 -16.53
N PRO A 151 22.68 26.75 -17.62
CA PRO A 151 24.07 27.15 -17.90
C PRO A 151 24.15 28.64 -18.07
N MET A 152 25.04 29.29 -17.30
CA MET A 152 25.45 30.66 -17.59
C MET A 152 26.01 30.71 -19.00
N ALA A 153 25.32 31.42 -19.89
CA ALA A 153 25.84 31.84 -21.16
C ALA A 153 27.03 32.78 -20.91
N THR A 154 28.23 32.29 -21.12
CA THR A 154 29.44 33.11 -21.23
C THR A 154 29.33 33.86 -22.53
N GLY A 155 28.94 35.12 -22.46
CA GLY A 155 29.08 36.09 -23.55
C GLY A 155 30.54 36.49 -23.74
N ARG A 156 30.97 36.41 -24.94
CA ARG A 156 31.99 37.27 -25.58
C ARG A 156 31.55 37.58 -26.99
#